data_23efeda85c968650125cd3d2917dd79c
#
_entry.id   23efeda85c968650125cd3d2917dd79c
#
_cell.length_a   1.000
_cell.length_b   1.000
_cell.length_c   1.000
_cell.angle_alpha   90.00
_cell.angle_beta   90.00
_cell.angle_gamma   90.00
#
_symmetry.space_group_name_H-M   'P 1'
#
loop_
_entity.id
_entity.type
_entity.pdbx_description
1 polymer ?
#
loop_
_entity_poly.entity_id
_entity_poly.type
_entity_poly.pdbx_seq_one_letter_code
_entity_poly.pdbx_strand_id
1 'polypeptide(L)'
;LIVMGMNPFITTQGFAKISMMTTVLGAVINIILDPIFIFVFHLGVKGAALATVLSQAVGAIWILRFLSGKKTILHLRKENFKLQKEIILPCLALGISTFVMLSTESILSISFTSSLSRYGGDLAVGAMTIITSVSQLATLPLQGICQGGQPIMSYNYGAGNRDRVKKAFFTQFTVCTIFTGCFWLIMLLFPKMFA
;
A
#
# COMPACT_ATOMS: atom_id res chain seq x y z
N LEU A 1 -4.01 4.24 9.42
CA LEU A 1 -3.94 2.88 9.97
C LEU A 1 -5.26 2.12 9.82
N ILE A 2 -6.42 2.66 10.26
CA ILE A 2 -7.73 1.99 10.18
C ILE A 2 -8.08 1.62 8.73
N VAL A 3 -7.92 2.54 7.79
CA VAL A 3 -8.20 2.28 6.37
C VAL A 3 -7.34 1.14 5.84
N MET A 4 -6.04 1.16 6.11
CA MET A 4 -5.11 0.10 5.68
C MET A 4 -5.41 -1.26 6.31
N GLY A 5 -5.77 -1.28 7.61
CA GLY A 5 -6.03 -2.52 8.33
C GLY A 5 -7.39 -3.14 7.99
N MET A 6 -8.42 -2.34 7.70
CA MET A 6 -9.79 -2.84 7.50
C MET A 6 -10.15 -3.04 6.02
N ASN A 7 -9.45 -2.38 5.10
CA ASN A 7 -9.72 -2.49 3.67
C ASN A 7 -9.55 -3.91 3.11
N PRO A 8 -8.54 -4.72 3.51
CA PRO A 8 -8.42 -6.11 3.12
C PRO A 8 -9.65 -6.96 3.45
N PHE A 9 -10.32 -6.71 4.59
CA PHE A 9 -11.54 -7.42 4.95
C PHE A 9 -12.70 -7.15 4.00
N ILE A 10 -12.76 -5.98 3.38
CA ILE A 10 -13.76 -5.65 2.36
C ILE A 10 -13.42 -6.38 1.05
N THR A 11 -12.14 -6.37 0.68
CA THR A 11 -11.67 -7.01 -0.56
C THR A 11 -11.84 -8.53 -0.53
N THR A 12 -11.54 -9.18 0.60
CA THR A 12 -11.69 -10.64 0.76
C THR A 12 -13.13 -11.11 0.73
N GLN A 13 -14.10 -10.23 1.05
CA GLN A 13 -15.54 -10.50 0.88
C GLN A 13 -16.04 -10.37 -0.57
N GLY A 14 -15.15 -10.06 -1.52
CA GLY A 14 -15.49 -9.87 -2.94
C GLY A 14 -15.89 -8.43 -3.29
N PHE A 15 -15.92 -7.49 -2.34
CA PHE A 15 -16.26 -6.09 -2.58
C PHE A 15 -15.06 -5.23 -3.00
N ALA A 16 -14.22 -5.75 -3.91
CA ALA A 16 -13.00 -5.06 -4.38
C ALA A 16 -13.28 -3.65 -4.91
N LYS A 17 -14.43 -3.44 -5.60
CA LYS A 17 -14.85 -2.13 -6.10
C LYS A 17 -15.06 -1.12 -4.97
N ILE A 18 -15.65 -1.53 -3.86
CA ILE A 18 -15.89 -0.66 -2.69
C ILE A 18 -14.58 -0.35 -1.99
N SER A 19 -13.71 -1.34 -1.84
CA SER A 19 -12.35 -1.18 -1.32
C SER A 19 -11.55 -0.16 -2.14
N MET A 20 -11.57 -0.27 -3.47
CA MET A 20 -10.96 0.70 -4.38
C MET A 20 -11.56 2.10 -4.20
N MET A 21 -12.90 2.21 -4.17
CA MET A 21 -13.58 3.50 -4.00
C MET A 21 -13.21 4.19 -2.69
N THR A 22 -12.98 3.44 -1.62
CA THR A 22 -12.54 4.01 -0.33
C THR A 22 -11.18 4.69 -0.46
N THR A 23 -10.24 4.04 -1.14
CA THR A 23 -8.89 4.58 -1.35
C THR A 23 -8.93 5.80 -2.28
N VAL A 24 -9.68 5.71 -3.38
CA VAL A 24 -9.86 6.81 -4.34
C VAL A 24 -10.53 8.00 -3.67
N LEU A 25 -11.59 7.78 -2.87
CA LEU A 25 -12.27 8.84 -2.13
C LEU A 25 -11.31 9.57 -1.18
N GLY A 26 -10.50 8.83 -0.42
CA GLY A 26 -9.48 9.41 0.44
C GLY A 26 -8.46 10.25 -0.33
N ALA A 27 -7.97 9.75 -1.47
CA ALA A 27 -7.02 10.45 -2.32
C ALA A 27 -7.61 11.72 -2.93
N VAL A 28 -8.84 11.66 -3.47
CA VAL A 28 -9.53 12.83 -4.05
C VAL A 28 -9.77 13.91 -3.00
N ILE A 29 -10.24 13.54 -1.82
CA ILE A 29 -10.44 14.48 -0.71
C ILE A 29 -9.10 15.13 -0.31
N ASN A 30 -8.04 14.36 -0.22
CA ASN A 30 -6.72 14.90 0.11
C ASN A 30 -6.23 15.89 -0.95
N ILE A 31 -6.30 15.54 -2.25
CA ILE A 31 -5.92 16.42 -3.37
C ILE A 31 -6.71 17.74 -3.36
N ILE A 32 -7.98 17.73 -2.94
CA ILE A 32 -8.80 18.94 -2.87
C ILE A 32 -8.48 19.75 -1.61
N LEU A 33 -8.31 19.09 -0.46
CA LEU A 33 -8.08 19.77 0.81
C LEU A 33 -6.67 20.34 0.96
N ASP A 34 -5.65 19.68 0.36
CA ASP A 34 -4.25 20.13 0.42
C ASP A 34 -4.10 21.59 -0.07
N PRO A 35 -4.49 21.94 -1.31
CA PRO A 35 -4.35 23.32 -1.77
C PRO A 35 -5.20 24.31 -0.96
N ILE A 36 -6.38 23.92 -0.50
CA ILE A 36 -7.24 24.78 0.29
C ILE A 36 -6.57 25.13 1.63
N PHE A 37 -6.04 24.14 2.34
CA PHE A 37 -5.42 24.38 3.64
C PHE A 37 -4.04 25.04 3.55
N ILE A 38 -3.28 24.73 2.49
CA ILE A 38 -1.95 25.30 2.29
C ILE A 38 -2.04 26.75 1.81
N PHE A 39 -2.85 27.02 0.77
CA PHE A 39 -2.87 28.31 0.09
C PHE A 39 -3.98 29.25 0.55
N VAL A 40 -5.22 28.75 0.75
CA VAL A 40 -6.35 29.61 1.14
C VAL A 40 -6.31 29.94 2.63
N PHE A 41 -6.06 28.92 3.47
CA PHE A 41 -5.95 29.13 4.93
C PHE A 41 -4.53 29.48 5.39
N HIS A 42 -3.55 29.51 4.48
CA HIS A 42 -2.14 29.83 4.78
C HIS A 42 -1.51 29.02 5.92
N LEU A 43 -2.00 27.79 6.13
CA LEU A 43 -1.53 26.91 7.21
C LEU A 43 -0.19 26.20 6.88
N GLY A 44 0.29 26.29 5.63
CA GLY A 44 1.53 25.65 5.19
C GLY A 44 1.57 24.14 5.50
N VAL A 45 2.65 23.67 6.12
CA VAL A 45 2.84 22.24 6.46
C VAL A 45 1.76 21.71 7.41
N LYS A 46 1.25 22.52 8.34
CA LYS A 46 0.14 22.14 9.22
C LYS A 46 -1.14 21.88 8.44
N GLY A 47 -1.36 22.65 7.37
CA GLY A 47 -2.50 22.47 6.48
C GLY A 47 -2.47 21.12 5.75
N ALA A 48 -1.32 20.74 5.19
CA ALA A 48 -1.12 19.43 4.54
C ALA A 48 -1.36 18.26 5.54
N ALA A 49 -0.87 18.40 6.76
CA ALA A 49 -1.10 17.39 7.80
C ALA A 49 -2.59 17.26 8.15
N LEU A 50 -3.31 18.38 8.30
CA LEU A 50 -4.75 18.38 8.55
C LEU A 50 -5.55 17.77 7.40
N ALA A 51 -5.23 18.09 6.15
CA ALA A 51 -5.87 17.52 4.97
C ALA A 51 -5.71 15.99 4.93
N THR A 52 -4.50 15.50 5.22
CA THR A 52 -4.21 14.07 5.30
C THR A 52 -5.02 13.39 6.41
N VAL A 53 -5.09 13.98 7.60
CA VAL A 53 -5.85 13.40 8.72
C VAL A 53 -7.35 13.37 8.40
N LEU A 54 -7.90 14.45 7.83
CA LEU A 54 -9.32 14.53 7.47
C LEU A 54 -9.69 13.56 6.36
N SER A 55 -8.88 13.45 5.30
CA SER A 55 -9.11 12.50 4.21
C SER A 55 -9.09 11.04 4.71
N GLN A 56 -8.15 10.71 5.59
CA GLN A 56 -8.10 9.38 6.21
C GLN A 56 -9.26 9.14 7.19
N ALA A 57 -9.71 10.17 7.91
CA ALA A 57 -10.88 10.07 8.79
C ALA A 57 -12.15 9.77 8.00
N VAL A 58 -12.36 10.44 6.87
CA VAL A 58 -13.50 10.16 5.98
C VAL A 58 -13.45 8.75 5.44
N GLY A 59 -12.28 8.29 4.98
CA GLY A 59 -12.08 6.90 4.54
C GLY A 59 -12.37 5.88 5.66
N ALA A 60 -11.92 6.16 6.88
CA ALA A 60 -12.17 5.30 8.03
C ALA A 60 -13.67 5.24 8.38
N ILE A 61 -14.36 6.37 8.41
CA ILE A 61 -15.82 6.43 8.65
C ILE A 61 -16.57 5.64 7.57
N TRP A 62 -16.17 5.79 6.29
CA TRP A 62 -16.76 5.06 5.19
C TRP A 62 -16.63 3.54 5.37
N ILE A 63 -15.43 3.04 5.68
CA ILE A 63 -15.17 1.62 5.92
C ILE A 63 -15.97 1.11 7.11
N LEU A 64 -15.94 1.80 8.25
CA LEU A 64 -16.67 1.40 9.44
C LEU A 64 -18.18 1.36 9.20
N ARG A 65 -18.72 2.35 8.49
CA ARG A 65 -20.14 2.39 8.11
C ARG A 65 -20.50 1.23 7.16
N PHE A 66 -19.62 0.90 6.22
CA PHE A 66 -19.82 -0.22 5.32
C PHE A 66 -19.79 -1.57 6.08
N LEU A 67 -18.78 -1.79 6.93
CA LEU A 67 -18.66 -3.02 7.74
C LEU A 67 -19.74 -3.17 8.82
N SER A 68 -20.39 -2.08 9.22
CA SER A 68 -21.55 -2.10 10.11
C SER A 68 -22.87 -2.26 9.35
N GLY A 69 -22.85 -2.21 8.02
CA GLY A 69 -24.02 -2.30 7.15
C GLY A 69 -24.51 -3.73 6.95
N LYS A 70 -25.76 -3.88 6.48
CA LYS A 70 -26.39 -5.19 6.23
C LYS A 70 -25.86 -5.98 5.03
N LYS A 71 -25.02 -5.36 4.18
CA LYS A 71 -24.52 -5.97 2.94
C LYS A 71 -23.24 -6.80 3.13
N THR A 72 -22.59 -6.69 4.28
CA THR A 72 -21.34 -7.39 4.59
C THR A 72 -21.60 -8.70 5.32
N ILE A 73 -20.80 -9.71 4.99
CA ILE A 73 -20.82 -11.00 5.70
C ILE A 73 -20.16 -10.85 7.08
N LEU A 74 -19.08 -10.05 7.14
CA LEU A 74 -18.35 -9.76 8.37
C LEU A 74 -18.92 -8.50 9.02
N HIS A 75 -19.57 -8.66 10.16
CA HIS A 75 -20.10 -7.55 10.94
C HIS A 75 -19.22 -7.24 12.15
N LEU A 76 -18.98 -5.96 12.38
CA LEU A 76 -18.37 -5.49 13.61
C LEU A 76 -19.37 -5.63 14.76
N ARG A 77 -19.17 -6.64 15.62
CA ARG A 77 -19.98 -6.85 16.83
C ARG A 77 -19.17 -6.43 18.06
N LYS A 78 -19.81 -5.70 18.98
CA LYS A 78 -19.17 -5.26 20.23
C LYS A 78 -18.65 -6.44 21.07
N GLU A 79 -19.29 -7.58 20.98
CA GLU A 79 -18.93 -8.83 21.68
C GLU A 79 -17.54 -9.35 21.25
N ASN A 80 -17.13 -9.10 20.01
CA ASN A 80 -15.86 -9.56 19.42
C ASN A 80 -14.67 -8.64 19.72
N PHE A 81 -14.85 -7.54 20.45
CA PHE A 81 -13.76 -6.65 20.86
C PHE A 81 -12.91 -7.20 22.02
N LYS A 82 -13.21 -8.41 22.50
CA LYS A 82 -12.37 -9.07 23.51
C LYS A 82 -11.06 -9.54 22.86
N LEU A 83 -9.96 -9.04 23.40
CA LEU A 83 -8.62 -9.44 22.96
C LEU A 83 -8.37 -10.92 23.35
N GLN A 84 -8.32 -11.79 22.36
CA GLN A 84 -8.02 -13.21 22.54
C GLN A 84 -6.56 -13.46 22.16
N LYS A 85 -5.77 -13.94 23.12
CA LYS A 85 -4.32 -14.20 22.94
C LYS A 85 -4.06 -15.20 21.81
N GLU A 86 -4.92 -16.18 21.64
CA GLU A 86 -4.83 -17.23 20.60
C GLU A 86 -4.93 -16.68 19.17
N ILE A 87 -5.62 -15.55 18.98
CA ILE A 87 -5.75 -14.88 17.68
C ILE A 87 -4.66 -13.81 17.49
N ILE A 88 -4.35 -13.08 18.56
CA ILE A 88 -3.40 -11.97 18.49
C ILE A 88 -1.98 -12.46 18.30
N LEU A 89 -1.58 -13.52 18.99
CA LEU A 89 -0.19 -13.99 18.95
C LEU A 89 0.27 -14.42 17.54
N PRO A 90 -0.51 -15.22 16.77
CA PRO A 90 -0.17 -15.52 15.37
C PRO A 90 -0.15 -14.27 14.48
N CYS A 91 -1.08 -13.33 14.67
CA CYS A 91 -1.09 -12.07 13.90
C CYS A 91 0.16 -11.22 14.19
N LEU A 92 0.58 -11.12 15.45
CA LEU A 92 1.80 -10.42 15.83
C LEU A 92 3.04 -11.12 15.25
N ALA A 93 3.10 -12.44 15.30
CA ALA A 93 4.23 -13.20 14.73
C ALA A 93 4.41 -12.94 13.22
N LEU A 94 3.30 -12.90 12.46
CA LEU A 94 3.32 -12.52 11.05
C LEU A 94 3.75 -11.05 10.86
N GLY A 95 3.30 -10.16 11.74
CA GLY A 95 3.65 -8.75 11.72
C GLY A 95 5.14 -8.50 11.99
N ILE A 96 5.76 -9.28 12.90
CA ILE A 96 7.20 -9.19 13.20
C ILE A 96 8.04 -9.47 11.96
N SER A 97 7.67 -10.46 11.13
CA SER A 97 8.40 -10.76 9.89
C SER A 97 8.43 -9.54 8.95
N THR A 98 7.27 -8.92 8.73
CA THR A 98 7.17 -7.70 7.91
C THR A 98 7.90 -6.52 8.54
N PHE A 99 7.84 -6.38 9.86
CA PHE A 99 8.55 -5.33 10.59
C PHE A 99 10.07 -5.45 10.43
N VAL A 100 10.63 -6.65 10.58
CA VAL A 100 12.08 -6.91 10.39
C VAL A 100 12.48 -6.57 8.95
N MET A 101 11.70 -6.99 7.96
CA MET A 101 11.97 -6.68 6.55
C MET A 101 12.02 -5.17 6.29
N LEU A 102 11.00 -4.41 6.72
CA LEU A 102 10.94 -2.97 6.54
C LEU A 102 12.02 -2.22 7.34
N SER A 103 12.36 -2.71 8.53
CA SER A 103 13.45 -2.15 9.34
C SER A 103 14.79 -2.36 8.66
N THR A 104 15.03 -3.51 8.06
CA THR A 104 16.26 -3.80 7.31
C THR A 104 16.39 -2.89 6.09
N GLU A 105 15.31 -2.70 5.32
CA GLU A 105 15.28 -1.72 4.21
C GLU A 105 15.61 -0.30 4.67
N SER A 106 15.04 0.12 5.80
CA SER A 106 15.30 1.45 6.37
C SER A 106 16.75 1.62 6.77
N ILE A 107 17.32 0.62 7.46
CA ILE A 107 18.75 0.64 7.87
C ILE A 107 19.66 0.68 6.65
N LEU A 108 19.38 -0.12 5.62
CA LEU A 108 20.11 -0.11 4.36
C LEU A 108 20.06 1.26 3.70
N SER A 109 18.86 1.85 3.58
CA SER A 109 18.67 3.17 2.98
C SER A 109 19.47 4.27 3.70
N ILE A 110 19.42 4.29 5.03
CA ILE A 110 20.19 5.24 5.85
C ILE A 110 21.70 5.03 5.68
N SER A 111 22.17 3.78 5.71
CA SER A 111 23.59 3.43 5.55
C SER A 111 24.11 3.81 4.17
N PHE A 112 23.33 3.53 3.11
CA PHE A 112 23.66 3.92 1.74
C PHE A 112 23.72 5.43 1.58
N THR A 113 22.70 6.15 2.04
CA THR A 113 22.64 7.62 1.92
C THR A 113 23.79 8.27 2.69
N SER A 114 24.09 7.80 3.91
CA SER A 114 25.20 8.29 4.72
C SER A 114 26.56 8.04 4.06
N SER A 115 26.77 6.84 3.51
CA SER A 115 28.02 6.47 2.82
C SER A 115 28.19 7.27 1.52
N LEU A 116 27.13 7.41 0.73
CA LEU A 116 27.16 8.20 -0.50
C LEU A 116 27.42 9.68 -0.22
N SER A 117 26.82 10.25 0.82
CA SER A 117 27.09 11.63 1.23
C SER A 117 28.54 11.83 1.64
N ARG A 118 29.13 10.85 2.37
CA ARG A 118 30.50 10.95 2.87
C ARG A 118 31.58 10.76 1.79
N TYR A 119 31.36 9.83 0.85
CA TYR A 119 32.38 9.44 -0.14
C TYR A 119 32.11 9.97 -1.55
N GLY A 120 30.87 10.22 -1.91
CA GLY A 120 30.45 10.64 -3.25
C GLY A 120 29.92 12.08 -3.35
N GLY A 121 29.73 12.74 -2.21
CA GLY A 121 29.20 14.11 -2.17
C GLY A 121 27.73 14.22 -2.65
N ASP A 122 27.27 15.44 -2.83
CA ASP A 122 25.88 15.75 -3.17
C ASP A 122 25.45 15.19 -4.53
N LEU A 123 26.37 15.07 -5.48
CA LEU A 123 26.09 14.53 -6.81
C LEU A 123 25.71 13.05 -6.76
N ALA A 124 26.41 12.26 -5.92
CA ALA A 124 26.12 10.85 -5.77
C ALA A 124 24.80 10.62 -5.03
N VAL A 125 24.48 11.44 -4.04
CA VAL A 125 23.18 11.42 -3.34
C VAL A 125 22.05 11.79 -4.30
N GLY A 126 22.25 12.81 -5.14
CA GLY A 126 21.28 13.21 -6.17
C GLY A 126 21.01 12.09 -7.18
N ALA A 127 22.08 11.46 -7.70
CA ALA A 127 21.93 10.31 -8.61
C ALA A 127 21.17 9.15 -7.98
N MET A 128 21.47 8.82 -6.70
CA MET A 128 20.76 7.76 -5.97
C MET A 128 19.29 8.10 -5.75
N THR A 129 18.97 9.37 -5.51
CA THR A 129 17.58 9.83 -5.37
C THR A 129 16.79 9.61 -6.66
N ILE A 130 17.38 9.89 -7.81
CA ILE A 130 16.75 9.62 -9.11
C ILE A 130 16.52 8.12 -9.29
N ILE A 131 17.53 7.29 -9.03
CA ILE A 131 17.42 5.83 -9.13
C ILE A 131 16.31 5.29 -8.24
N THR A 132 16.24 5.72 -6.99
CA THR A 132 15.19 5.29 -6.06
C THR A 132 13.80 5.75 -6.49
N SER A 133 13.66 6.97 -7.01
CA SER A 133 12.39 7.49 -7.53
C SER A 133 11.89 6.69 -8.73
N VAL A 134 12.78 6.38 -9.68
CA VAL A 134 12.45 5.53 -10.83
C VAL A 134 12.10 4.11 -10.39
N SER A 135 12.84 3.56 -9.42
CA SER A 135 12.51 2.24 -8.85
C SER A 135 11.14 2.22 -8.18
N GLN A 136 10.75 3.29 -7.49
CA GLN A 136 9.41 3.41 -6.91
C GLN A 136 8.30 3.44 -7.96
N LEU A 137 8.52 4.13 -9.09
CA LEU A 137 7.56 4.13 -10.21
C LEU A 137 7.30 2.71 -10.76
N ALA A 138 8.31 1.84 -10.76
CA ALA A 138 8.13 0.44 -11.13
C ALA A 138 7.44 -0.38 -10.02
N THR A 139 7.83 -0.15 -8.76
CA THR A 139 7.41 -0.97 -7.63
C THR A 139 5.94 -0.73 -7.24
N LEU A 140 5.44 0.52 -7.31
CA LEU A 140 4.07 0.85 -6.91
C LEU A 140 2.98 0.10 -7.71
N PRO A 141 3.03 0.04 -9.07
CA PRO A 141 2.07 -0.77 -9.82
C PRO A 141 2.19 -2.26 -9.54
N LEU A 142 3.42 -2.78 -9.36
CA LEU A 142 3.63 -4.18 -8.98
C LEU A 142 2.99 -4.53 -7.64
N GLN A 143 3.17 -3.68 -6.64
CA GLN A 143 2.50 -3.84 -5.35
C GLN A 143 0.97 -3.84 -5.50
N GLY A 144 0.43 -2.97 -6.36
CA GLY A 144 -1.01 -2.93 -6.65
C GLY A 144 -1.51 -4.26 -7.25
N ILE A 145 -0.79 -4.81 -8.23
CA ILE A 145 -1.10 -6.11 -8.84
C ILE A 145 -1.01 -7.22 -7.79
N CYS A 146 0.02 -7.22 -6.94
CA CYS A 146 0.19 -8.20 -5.87
C CYS A 146 -0.92 -8.13 -4.84
N GLN A 147 -1.29 -6.94 -4.40
CA GLN A 147 -2.40 -6.74 -3.45
C GLN A 147 -3.76 -7.16 -4.05
N GLY A 148 -3.97 -6.97 -5.36
CA GLY A 148 -5.17 -7.43 -6.05
C GLY A 148 -5.30 -8.95 -6.13
N GLY A 149 -4.19 -9.67 -6.31
CA GLY A 149 -4.17 -11.14 -6.39
C GLY A 149 -4.21 -11.85 -5.02
N GLN A 150 -3.70 -11.19 -3.98
CA GLN A 150 -3.59 -11.76 -2.63
C GLN A 150 -4.91 -12.30 -2.07
N PRO A 151 -6.05 -11.60 -2.13
CA PRO A 151 -7.33 -12.11 -1.62
C PRO A 151 -7.79 -13.37 -2.35
N ILE A 152 -7.57 -13.44 -3.67
CA ILE A 152 -7.96 -14.60 -4.49
C ILE A 152 -7.15 -15.83 -4.06
N MET A 153 -5.84 -15.67 -3.88
CA MET A 153 -4.98 -16.77 -3.45
C MET A 153 -5.30 -17.20 -2.02
N SER A 154 -5.45 -16.25 -1.09
CA SER A 154 -5.76 -16.54 0.31
C SER A 154 -7.09 -17.26 0.49
N TYR A 155 -8.15 -16.82 -0.20
CA TYR A 155 -9.46 -17.46 -0.15
C TYR A 155 -9.42 -18.89 -0.69
N ASN A 156 -8.81 -19.11 -1.86
CA ASN A 156 -8.72 -20.45 -2.45
C ASN A 156 -7.79 -21.38 -1.66
N TYR A 157 -6.74 -20.83 -1.02
CA TYR A 157 -5.87 -21.59 -0.14
C TYR A 157 -6.65 -22.10 1.10
N GLY A 158 -7.41 -21.22 1.75
CA GLY A 158 -8.27 -21.58 2.88
C GLY A 158 -9.38 -22.59 2.52
N ALA A 159 -9.87 -22.53 1.27
CA ALA A 159 -10.85 -23.48 0.73
C ALA A 159 -10.23 -24.81 0.23
N GLY A 160 -8.90 -25.00 0.33
CA GLY A 160 -8.21 -26.21 -0.14
C GLY A 160 -8.06 -26.32 -1.66
N ASN A 161 -8.45 -25.32 -2.43
CA ASN A 161 -8.42 -25.32 -3.90
C ASN A 161 -7.03 -25.04 -4.46
N ARG A 162 -6.10 -25.98 -4.32
CA ARG A 162 -4.69 -25.83 -4.70
C ARG A 162 -4.48 -25.47 -6.18
N ASP A 163 -5.28 -26.01 -7.09
CA ASP A 163 -5.15 -25.73 -8.53
C ASP A 163 -5.53 -24.30 -8.87
N ARG A 164 -6.54 -23.74 -8.22
CA ARG A 164 -6.91 -22.33 -8.36
C ARG A 164 -5.84 -21.39 -7.81
N VAL A 165 -5.21 -21.76 -6.68
CA VAL A 165 -4.08 -21.00 -6.11
C VAL A 165 -2.91 -20.97 -7.10
N LYS A 166 -2.53 -22.14 -7.66
CA LYS A 166 -1.46 -22.21 -8.66
C LYS A 166 -1.79 -21.36 -9.89
N LYS A 167 -3.02 -21.47 -10.43
CA LYS A 167 -3.44 -20.69 -11.59
C LYS A 167 -3.39 -19.19 -11.31
N ALA A 168 -3.88 -18.75 -10.16
CA ALA A 168 -3.84 -17.34 -9.75
C ALA A 168 -2.39 -16.85 -9.62
N PHE A 169 -1.52 -17.64 -8.99
CA PHE A 169 -0.10 -17.34 -8.84
C PHE A 169 0.60 -17.19 -10.20
N PHE A 170 0.46 -18.17 -11.09
CA PHE A 170 1.10 -18.08 -12.40
C PHE A 170 0.56 -16.94 -13.26
N THR A 171 -0.74 -16.67 -13.20
CA THR A 171 -1.33 -15.51 -13.90
C THR A 171 -0.73 -14.22 -13.38
N GLN A 172 -0.67 -14.04 -12.06
CA GLN A 172 -0.08 -12.85 -11.44
C GLN A 172 1.41 -12.73 -11.76
N PHE A 173 2.16 -13.82 -11.66
CA PHE A 173 3.58 -13.87 -12.01
C PHE A 173 3.82 -13.43 -13.46
N THR A 174 3.03 -13.96 -14.41
CA THR A 174 3.12 -13.58 -15.83
C THR A 174 2.85 -12.10 -16.04
N VAL A 175 1.79 -11.56 -15.43
CA VAL A 175 1.44 -10.13 -15.55
C VAL A 175 2.56 -9.26 -14.98
N CYS A 176 3.09 -9.59 -13.78
CA CYS A 176 4.20 -8.86 -13.18
C CYS A 176 5.47 -8.92 -14.05
N THR A 177 5.79 -10.09 -14.63
CA THR A 177 6.97 -10.26 -15.50
C THR A 177 6.83 -9.43 -16.78
N ILE A 178 5.67 -9.44 -17.42
CA ILE A 178 5.40 -8.64 -18.62
C ILE A 178 5.53 -7.15 -18.29
N PHE A 179 4.89 -6.70 -17.20
CA PHE A 179 4.96 -5.30 -16.77
C PHE A 179 6.40 -4.86 -16.52
N THR A 180 7.16 -5.64 -15.75
CA THR A 180 8.55 -5.33 -15.42
C THR A 180 9.43 -5.33 -16.68
N GLY A 181 9.22 -6.29 -17.58
CA GLY A 181 9.95 -6.37 -18.86
C GLY A 181 9.65 -5.18 -19.75
N CYS A 182 8.38 -4.76 -19.88
CA CYS A 182 8.00 -3.56 -20.63
C CYS A 182 8.59 -2.29 -20.01
N PHE A 183 8.53 -2.17 -18.68
CA PHE A 183 9.11 -1.02 -17.98
C PHE A 183 10.63 -0.94 -18.19
N TRP A 184 11.32 -2.07 -18.07
CA TRP A 184 12.74 -2.17 -18.32
C TRP A 184 13.11 -1.78 -19.76
N LEU A 185 12.35 -2.24 -20.76
CA LEU A 185 12.55 -1.86 -22.17
C LEU A 185 12.35 -0.35 -22.38
N ILE A 186 11.32 0.23 -21.76
CA ILE A 186 11.09 1.68 -21.86
C ILE A 186 12.26 2.47 -21.27
N MET A 187 12.82 2.04 -20.15
CA MET A 187 14.01 2.67 -19.55
C MET A 187 15.23 2.57 -20.44
N LEU A 188 15.43 1.46 -21.14
CA LEU A 188 16.55 1.29 -22.07
C LEU A 188 16.41 2.13 -23.33
N LEU A 189 15.18 2.25 -23.88
CA LEU A 189 14.92 2.98 -25.11
C LEU A 189 14.87 4.50 -24.89
N PHE A 190 14.44 4.95 -23.73
CA PHE A 190 14.24 6.37 -23.42
C PHE A 190 14.96 6.80 -22.13
N PRO A 191 16.29 6.65 -22.02
CA PRO A 191 17.01 6.97 -20.77
C PRO A 191 16.91 8.47 -20.40
N LYS A 192 16.81 9.34 -21.41
CA LYS A 192 16.70 10.81 -21.21
C LYS A 192 15.37 11.24 -20.58
N MET A 193 14.36 10.39 -20.58
CA MET A 193 13.05 10.69 -19.96
C MET A 193 13.09 10.52 -18.44
N PHE A 194 14.05 9.74 -17.93
CA PHE A 194 14.19 9.41 -16.52
C PHE A 194 15.38 10.08 -15.83
N ALA A 195 16.25 10.75 -16.59
CA ALA A 195 17.36 11.55 -16.10
C ALA A 195 16.97 13.04 -16.05
#